data_98f24f64057b510f5344c380f0fae2ca
#
_entry.id   98f24f64057b510f5344c380f0fae2ca
#
_cell.length_a   1.000
_cell.length_b   1.000
_cell.length_c   1.000
_cell.angle_alpha   90.00
_cell.angle_beta   90.00
_cell.angle_gamma   90.00
#
_symmetry.space_group_name_H-M   'P 1'
#
loop_
_entity.id
_entity.type
_entity.pdbx_description
1 polymer ?
#
loop_
_entity_poly.entity_id
_entity_poly.type
_entity_poly.pdbx_seq_one_letter_code
_entity_poly.pdbx_strand_id
1 'polypeptide(L)'
;MRPGRPRRVPVIAAIEGRAHIHSDYALLANVIVAAEGSTFQDVGHFAVGVVPGDGIFTTWSYRAGAGRAEAFLLNPQPLPASTAYEWGVVAEVVPNGKALSRARELAALYLKAPEVTRRDTRIHFIQPLKERIVREVGYGLSLEGASSAALARSKVKSEAA
;
A
#
# COMPACT_ATOMS: atom_id res chain seq x y z
N MET A 1 -20.98 -17.44 -13.62
CA MET A 1 -20.20 -16.46 -12.81
C MET A 1 -20.46 -15.06 -13.38
N ARG A 2 -21.14 -14.13 -12.69
CA ARG A 2 -21.39 -12.79 -13.21
C ARG A 2 -20.11 -11.95 -13.10
N PRO A 3 -19.61 -11.30 -14.17
CA PRO A 3 -18.40 -10.51 -14.11
C PRO A 3 -18.60 -9.24 -13.29
N GLY A 4 -17.72 -9.00 -12.34
CA GLY A 4 -17.22 -7.67 -12.03
C GLY A 4 -18.11 -6.69 -11.26
N ARG A 5 -18.88 -7.09 -10.24
CA ARG A 5 -19.23 -6.10 -9.21
C ARG A 5 -18.00 -5.85 -8.34
N PRO A 6 -17.54 -4.59 -8.19
CA PRO A 6 -16.44 -4.29 -7.30
C PRO A 6 -16.76 -4.84 -5.91
N ARG A 7 -15.78 -5.54 -5.29
CA ARG A 7 -15.97 -6.13 -3.96
C ARG A 7 -16.18 -5.00 -2.94
N ARG A 8 -17.44 -4.73 -2.64
CA ARG A 8 -17.85 -3.70 -1.67
C ARG A 8 -17.97 -4.30 -0.27
N VAL A 9 -16.95 -5.04 0.17
CA VAL A 9 -16.88 -5.65 1.50
C VAL A 9 -15.56 -5.28 2.14
N PRO A 10 -15.44 -5.26 3.48
CA PRO A 10 -14.17 -5.05 4.15
C PRO A 10 -13.09 -6.00 3.60
N VAL A 11 -11.91 -5.45 3.33
CA VAL A 11 -10.75 -6.19 2.81
C VAL A 11 -9.71 -6.27 3.92
N ILE A 12 -9.13 -7.44 4.09
CA ILE A 12 -8.03 -7.69 5.02
C ILE A 12 -6.82 -8.10 4.18
N ALA A 13 -5.69 -7.43 4.36
CA ALA A 13 -4.41 -7.84 3.80
C ALA A 13 -3.66 -8.69 4.84
N ALA A 14 -3.12 -9.82 4.38
CA ALA A 14 -2.22 -10.66 5.18
C ALA A 14 -0.83 -10.60 4.55
N ILE A 15 0.16 -10.12 5.28
CA ILE A 15 1.53 -9.93 4.82
C ILE A 15 2.43 -10.96 5.49
N GLU A 16 3.10 -11.77 4.66
CA GLU A 16 4.13 -12.71 5.06
C GLU A 16 5.42 -12.41 4.31
N GLY A 17 6.45 -11.94 5.01
CA GLY A 17 7.74 -11.63 4.42
C GLY A 17 7.80 -10.24 3.76
N ARG A 18 8.37 -10.14 2.56
CA ARG A 18 8.77 -8.86 1.95
C ARG A 18 7.64 -8.24 1.11
N ALA A 19 7.22 -7.02 1.46
CA ALA A 19 6.36 -6.15 0.65
C ALA A 19 7.21 -4.97 0.14
N HIS A 20 8.12 -5.23 -0.81
CA HIS A 20 9.17 -4.30 -1.24
C HIS A 20 8.90 -3.59 -2.56
N ILE A 21 7.85 -3.98 -3.28
CA ILE A 21 7.35 -3.29 -4.47
C ILE A 21 5.83 -3.21 -4.32
N HIS A 22 5.25 -2.05 -4.60
CA HIS A 22 3.80 -1.83 -4.49
C HIS A 22 3.19 -2.28 -3.16
N SER A 23 3.88 -1.99 -2.05
CA SER A 23 3.33 -2.19 -0.70
C SER A 23 2.03 -1.41 -0.47
N ASP A 24 1.78 -0.38 -1.27
CA ASP A 24 0.55 0.41 -1.34
C ASP A 24 -0.69 -0.45 -1.62
N TYR A 25 -0.59 -1.55 -2.37
CA TYR A 25 -1.73 -2.45 -2.59
C TYR A 25 -2.27 -3.04 -1.28
N ALA A 26 -1.39 -3.36 -0.34
CA ALA A 26 -1.81 -3.80 0.99
C ALA A 26 -2.50 -2.67 1.76
N LEU A 27 -2.06 -1.42 1.57
CA LEU A 27 -2.59 -0.24 2.25
C LEU A 27 -3.99 0.15 1.76
N LEU A 28 -4.45 -0.37 0.62
CA LEU A 28 -5.83 -0.24 0.15
C LEU A 28 -6.82 -1.14 0.93
N ALA A 29 -6.32 -2.09 1.73
CA ALA A 29 -7.14 -2.90 2.61
C ALA A 29 -7.67 -2.08 3.80
N ASN A 30 -8.74 -2.52 4.44
CA ASN A 30 -9.25 -1.90 5.66
C ASN A 30 -8.41 -2.27 6.88
N VAL A 31 -7.92 -3.50 6.91
CA VAL A 31 -7.12 -4.06 8.00
C VAL A 31 -5.91 -4.74 7.39
N ILE A 32 -4.75 -4.53 7.99
CA ILE A 32 -3.50 -5.19 7.60
C ILE A 32 -3.01 -6.00 8.79
N VAL A 33 -2.84 -7.30 8.58
CA VAL A 33 -2.20 -8.23 9.51
C VAL A 33 -0.85 -8.60 8.92
N ALA A 34 0.22 -8.42 9.67
CA ALA A 34 1.57 -8.73 9.21
C ALA A 34 2.26 -9.74 10.14
N ALA A 35 3.05 -10.64 9.58
CA ALA A 35 3.93 -11.49 10.37
C ALA A 35 5.09 -10.68 10.94
N GLU A 36 5.64 -11.11 12.09
CA GLU A 36 6.75 -10.45 12.79
C GLU A 36 7.97 -10.20 11.91
N GLY A 37 8.28 -11.15 11.01
CA GLY A 37 9.39 -11.05 10.06
C GLY A 37 9.07 -10.25 8.80
N SER A 38 7.88 -9.67 8.67
CA SER A 38 7.51 -8.92 7.48
C SER A 38 8.14 -7.54 7.45
N THR A 39 8.45 -7.09 6.22
CA THR A 39 9.04 -5.76 5.98
C THR A 39 8.38 -5.09 4.80
N PHE A 40 8.31 -3.76 4.87
CA PHE A 40 7.83 -2.90 3.78
C PHE A 40 8.99 -2.08 3.23
N GLN A 41 9.02 -1.86 1.94
CA GLN A 41 10.04 -1.03 1.30
C GLN A 41 9.53 -0.53 -0.04
N ASP A 42 10.08 0.58 -0.53
CA ASP A 42 9.92 1.00 -1.91
C ASP A 42 11.28 0.92 -2.63
N VAL A 43 11.48 -0.16 -3.38
CA VAL A 43 12.71 -0.36 -4.18
C VAL A 43 12.53 0.08 -5.63
N GLY A 44 11.32 0.46 -6.04
CA GLY A 44 10.97 0.73 -7.43
C GLY A 44 11.04 2.19 -7.86
N HIS A 45 11.13 3.14 -6.93
CA HIS A 45 11.01 4.55 -7.23
C HIS A 45 12.26 5.36 -6.86
N PHE A 46 12.25 6.10 -5.78
CA PHE A 46 13.29 7.08 -5.46
C PHE A 46 14.69 6.48 -5.46
N ALA A 47 14.88 5.29 -4.92
CA ALA A 47 16.16 4.58 -4.90
C ALA A 47 16.74 4.29 -6.29
N VAL A 48 15.93 4.24 -7.33
CA VAL A 48 16.32 3.99 -8.72
C VAL A 48 16.16 5.22 -9.63
N GLY A 49 15.91 6.40 -9.05
CA GLY A 49 15.82 7.67 -9.77
C GLY A 49 14.44 7.95 -10.39
N VAL A 50 13.39 7.27 -9.94
CA VAL A 50 12.00 7.45 -10.36
C VAL A 50 11.20 8.14 -9.26
N VAL A 51 10.30 9.04 -9.62
CA VAL A 51 9.39 9.68 -8.66
C VAL A 51 8.35 8.66 -8.20
N PRO A 52 8.06 8.51 -6.89
CA PRO A 52 7.01 7.62 -6.36
C PRO A 52 5.61 8.22 -6.60
N GLY A 53 5.17 8.25 -7.87
CA GLY A 53 3.99 8.99 -8.35
C GLY A 53 2.75 8.14 -8.63
N ASP A 54 2.86 6.82 -8.65
CA ASP A 54 1.81 5.86 -9.03
C ASP A 54 0.69 5.66 -7.97
N GLY A 55 0.77 6.41 -6.87
CA GLY A 55 -0.17 6.35 -5.76
C GLY A 55 0.43 5.81 -4.47
N ILE A 56 1.68 5.32 -4.49
CA ILE A 56 2.36 4.83 -3.29
C ILE A 56 2.47 5.93 -2.22
N PHE A 57 2.86 7.15 -2.60
CA PHE A 57 2.89 8.28 -1.67
C PHE A 57 1.51 8.61 -1.12
N THR A 58 0.47 8.62 -1.97
CA THR A 58 -0.90 8.90 -1.56
C THR A 58 -1.40 7.92 -0.50
N THR A 59 -1.19 6.62 -0.73
CA THR A 59 -1.65 5.56 0.19
C THR A 59 -0.87 5.55 1.49
N TRP A 60 0.48 5.65 1.43
CA TRP A 60 1.31 5.71 2.63
C TRP A 60 1.04 6.96 3.46
N SER A 61 0.94 8.14 2.83
CA SER A 61 0.64 9.39 3.55
C SER A 61 -0.77 9.41 4.17
N TYR A 62 -1.73 8.71 3.55
CA TYR A 62 -3.06 8.54 4.13
C TYR A 62 -3.03 7.67 5.39
N ARG A 63 -2.21 6.61 5.41
CA ARG A 63 -2.14 5.65 6.52
C ARG A 63 -1.19 6.09 7.65
N ALA A 64 0.00 6.57 7.32
CA ALA A 64 1.07 6.86 8.28
C ALA A 64 1.21 8.35 8.60
N GLY A 65 0.56 9.22 7.81
CA GLY A 65 0.81 10.66 7.81
C GLY A 65 1.93 11.05 6.84
N ALA A 66 1.89 12.29 6.35
CA ALA A 66 2.78 12.77 5.28
C ALA A 66 4.27 12.63 5.63
N GLY A 67 4.68 13.11 6.80
CA GLY A 67 6.10 13.08 7.20
C GLY A 67 6.71 11.68 7.28
N ARG A 68 5.94 10.68 7.78
CA ARG A 68 6.41 9.28 7.82
C ARG A 68 6.45 8.68 6.42
N ALA A 69 5.49 8.99 5.56
CA ALA A 69 5.47 8.53 4.18
C ALA A 69 6.65 9.10 3.38
N GLU A 70 6.95 10.38 3.52
CA GLU A 70 8.11 11.02 2.90
C GLU A 70 9.42 10.36 3.36
N ALA A 71 9.61 10.20 4.67
CA ALA A 71 10.78 9.53 5.22
C ALA A 71 10.93 8.09 4.73
N PHE A 72 9.83 7.33 4.64
CA PHE A 72 9.81 5.96 4.13
C PHE A 72 10.20 5.88 2.66
N LEU A 73 9.66 6.76 1.81
CA LEU A 73 9.91 6.73 0.36
C LEU A 73 11.29 7.28 -0.01
N LEU A 74 11.83 8.21 0.77
CA LEU A 74 13.18 8.74 0.58
C LEU A 74 14.26 7.84 1.18
N ASN A 75 13.90 6.97 2.13
CA ASN A 75 14.83 6.05 2.81
C ASN A 75 14.70 4.64 2.23
N PRO A 76 15.72 4.11 1.55
CA PRO A 76 15.65 2.79 0.90
C PRO A 76 15.70 1.62 1.89
N GLN A 77 15.70 1.85 3.20
CA GLN A 77 15.78 0.78 4.19
C GLN A 77 14.44 0.07 4.38
N PRO A 78 14.44 -1.26 4.58
CA PRO A 78 13.23 -1.99 4.92
C PRO A 78 12.61 -1.50 6.24
N LEU A 79 11.32 -1.19 6.23
CA LEU A 79 10.54 -0.84 7.41
C LEU A 79 9.97 -2.12 8.05
N PRO A 80 10.33 -2.47 9.28
CA PRO A 80 9.80 -3.65 9.98
C PRO A 80 8.28 -3.56 10.22
N ALA A 81 7.60 -4.71 10.28
CA ALA A 81 6.18 -4.79 10.60
C ALA A 81 5.85 -4.18 11.98
N SER A 82 6.74 -4.30 12.96
CA SER A 82 6.60 -3.66 14.28
C SER A 82 6.54 -2.14 14.18
N THR A 83 7.44 -1.53 13.40
CA THR A 83 7.44 -0.08 13.18
C THR A 83 6.21 0.36 12.38
N ALA A 84 5.78 -0.43 11.38
CA ALA A 84 4.56 -0.15 10.64
C ALA A 84 3.29 -0.25 11.53
N TYR A 85 3.32 -1.11 12.55
CA TYR A 85 2.30 -1.18 13.61
C TYR A 85 2.30 0.08 14.48
N GLU A 86 3.46 0.51 14.97
CA GLU A 86 3.60 1.76 15.74
C GLU A 86 3.14 3.00 14.95
N TRP A 87 3.27 2.97 13.62
CA TRP A 87 2.78 4.01 12.74
C TRP A 87 1.27 3.94 12.46
N GLY A 88 0.59 2.88 12.93
CA GLY A 88 -0.83 2.66 12.68
C GLY A 88 -1.15 2.15 11.27
N VAL A 89 -0.15 1.75 10.49
CA VAL A 89 -0.32 1.15 9.15
C VAL A 89 -0.75 -0.30 9.27
N VAL A 90 -0.09 -1.08 10.12
CA VAL A 90 -0.44 -2.47 10.44
C VAL A 90 -1.34 -2.48 11.67
N ALA A 91 -2.44 -3.22 11.61
CA ALA A 91 -3.39 -3.33 12.70
C ALA A 91 -3.01 -4.41 13.73
N GLU A 92 -2.38 -5.50 13.28
CA GLU A 92 -1.93 -6.61 14.13
C GLU A 92 -0.62 -7.17 13.60
N VAL A 93 0.34 -7.42 14.49
CA VAL A 93 1.54 -8.20 14.22
C VAL A 93 1.37 -9.57 14.86
N VAL A 94 1.63 -10.63 14.09
CA VAL A 94 1.44 -12.02 14.50
C VAL A 94 2.68 -12.85 14.21
N PRO A 95 2.87 -14.02 14.87
CA PRO A 95 4.00 -14.90 14.59
C PRO A 95 4.09 -15.28 13.09
N ASN A 96 5.31 -15.54 12.62
CA ASN A 96 5.55 -15.96 11.23
C ASN A 96 4.68 -17.16 10.84
N GLY A 97 4.12 -17.14 9.64
CA GLY A 97 3.21 -18.16 9.12
C GLY A 97 1.76 -18.04 9.63
N LYS A 98 1.43 -17.01 10.42
CA LYS A 98 0.09 -16.86 11.02
C LYS A 98 -0.74 -15.72 10.42
N ALA A 99 -0.19 -14.86 9.57
CA ALA A 99 -0.92 -13.71 9.07
C ALA A 99 -2.18 -14.11 8.28
N LEU A 100 -2.10 -15.12 7.42
CA LEU A 100 -3.25 -15.57 6.64
C LEU A 100 -4.33 -16.24 7.52
N SER A 101 -3.95 -17.08 8.48
CA SER A 101 -4.92 -17.70 9.39
C SER A 101 -5.64 -16.65 10.22
N ARG A 102 -4.88 -15.65 10.73
CA ARG A 102 -5.46 -14.55 11.49
C ARG A 102 -6.40 -13.68 10.66
N ALA A 103 -6.03 -13.36 9.43
CA ALA A 103 -6.89 -12.64 8.50
C ALA A 103 -8.22 -13.38 8.21
N ARG A 104 -8.17 -14.72 8.10
CA ARG A 104 -9.38 -15.56 7.94
C ARG A 104 -10.28 -15.54 9.18
N GLU A 105 -9.71 -15.55 10.37
CA GLU A 105 -10.46 -15.42 11.63
C GLU A 105 -11.20 -14.08 11.70
N LEU A 106 -10.52 -12.98 11.37
CA LEU A 106 -11.13 -11.65 11.29
C LEU A 106 -12.23 -11.59 10.22
N ALA A 107 -11.99 -12.19 9.05
CA ALA A 107 -13.00 -12.27 8.00
C ALA A 107 -14.25 -13.05 8.47
N ALA A 108 -14.06 -14.17 9.17
CA ALA A 108 -15.17 -14.95 9.73
C ALA A 108 -15.97 -14.14 10.78
N LEU A 109 -15.27 -13.32 11.58
CA LEU A 109 -15.92 -12.41 12.51
C LEU A 109 -16.76 -11.34 11.77
N TYR A 110 -16.19 -10.71 10.72
CA TYR A 110 -16.89 -9.67 9.97
C TYR A 110 -18.08 -10.21 9.19
N LEU A 111 -18.04 -11.46 8.76
CA LEU A 111 -19.16 -12.13 8.08
C LEU A 111 -20.41 -12.29 8.96
N LYS A 112 -20.29 -12.17 10.28
CA LYS A 112 -21.46 -12.19 11.20
C LYS A 112 -22.33 -10.94 11.07
N ALA A 113 -21.80 -9.82 10.58
CA ALA A 113 -22.58 -8.62 10.34
C ALA A 113 -23.45 -8.76 9.08
N PRO A 114 -24.63 -8.11 8.99
CA PRO A 114 -25.48 -8.11 7.79
C PRO A 114 -24.72 -7.66 6.54
N GLU A 115 -25.09 -8.21 5.38
CA GLU A 115 -24.40 -7.89 4.10
C GLU A 115 -24.41 -6.39 3.79
N VAL A 116 -25.56 -5.74 3.97
CA VAL A 116 -25.69 -4.29 3.72
C VAL A 116 -24.75 -3.51 4.63
N THR A 117 -24.67 -3.88 5.91
CA THR A 117 -23.77 -3.23 6.87
C THR A 117 -22.31 -3.35 6.43
N ARG A 118 -21.86 -4.56 6.05
CA ARG A 118 -20.49 -4.78 5.57
C ARG A 118 -20.18 -3.95 4.33
N ARG A 119 -21.10 -3.95 3.37
CA ARG A 119 -20.96 -3.21 2.10
C ARG A 119 -20.86 -1.71 2.34
N ASP A 120 -21.78 -1.15 3.07
CA ASP A 120 -21.89 0.29 3.23
C ASP A 120 -20.80 0.84 4.17
N THR A 121 -20.40 0.06 5.18
CA THR A 121 -19.21 0.36 6.00
C THR A 121 -17.95 0.44 5.13
N ARG A 122 -17.72 -0.51 4.22
CA ARG A 122 -16.57 -0.44 3.31
C ARG A 122 -16.64 0.79 2.42
N ILE A 123 -17.78 1.09 1.83
CA ILE A 123 -17.97 2.27 0.97
C ILE A 123 -17.65 3.55 1.75
N HIS A 124 -18.17 3.67 2.96
CA HIS A 124 -17.93 4.84 3.82
C HIS A 124 -16.45 5.00 4.18
N PHE A 125 -15.80 3.93 4.63
CA PHE A 125 -14.42 3.98 5.11
C PHE A 125 -13.40 4.29 4.03
N ILE A 126 -13.63 3.83 2.78
CA ILE A 126 -12.67 4.08 1.69
C ILE A 126 -12.90 5.41 0.99
N GLN A 127 -14.01 6.10 1.22
CA GLN A 127 -14.37 7.31 0.48
C GLN A 127 -13.29 8.40 0.58
N PRO A 128 -12.73 8.75 1.77
CA PRO A 128 -11.69 9.76 1.86
C PRO A 128 -10.41 9.39 1.09
N LEU A 129 -9.98 8.12 1.15
CA LEU A 129 -8.82 7.66 0.40
C LEU A 129 -9.08 7.68 -1.11
N LYS A 130 -10.27 7.28 -1.54
CA LYS A 130 -10.66 7.30 -2.96
C LYS A 130 -10.64 8.73 -3.52
N GLU A 131 -11.19 9.69 -2.82
CA GLU A 131 -11.18 11.11 -3.22
C GLU A 131 -9.74 11.63 -3.34
N ARG A 132 -8.89 11.26 -2.39
CA ARG A 132 -7.48 11.62 -2.40
C ARG A 132 -6.73 11.01 -3.58
N ILE A 133 -6.93 9.71 -3.86
CA ILE A 133 -6.34 9.03 -5.02
C ILE A 133 -6.76 9.71 -6.33
N VAL A 134 -8.05 9.98 -6.52
CA VAL A 134 -8.55 10.62 -7.74
C VAL A 134 -7.93 12.01 -7.95
N ARG A 135 -7.68 12.76 -6.88
CA ARG A 135 -7.10 14.10 -6.94
C ARG A 135 -5.59 14.08 -7.19
N GLU A 136 -4.85 13.12 -6.61
CA GLU A 136 -3.39 13.19 -6.50
C GLU A 136 -2.65 12.32 -7.52
N VAL A 137 -3.19 11.13 -7.87
CA VAL A 137 -2.44 10.14 -8.66
C VAL A 137 -2.15 10.61 -10.07
N GLY A 138 -3.05 11.35 -10.74
CA GLY A 138 -2.80 11.86 -12.09
C GLY A 138 -1.60 12.81 -12.14
N TYR A 139 -1.44 13.68 -11.15
CA TYR A 139 -0.27 14.56 -11.02
C TYR A 139 1.00 13.75 -10.72
N GLY A 140 0.91 12.81 -9.78
CA GLY A 140 2.02 11.91 -9.45
C GLY A 140 2.55 11.15 -10.65
N LEU A 141 1.67 10.50 -11.41
CA LEU A 141 2.02 9.76 -12.63
C LEU A 141 2.69 10.64 -13.69
N SER A 142 2.30 11.92 -13.81
CA SER A 142 2.96 12.83 -14.75
C SER A 142 4.43 13.10 -14.36
N LEU A 143 4.72 13.25 -13.08
CA LEU A 143 6.08 13.44 -12.56
C LEU A 143 6.91 12.15 -12.65
N GLU A 144 6.31 11.01 -12.34
CA GLU A 144 6.93 9.69 -12.50
C GLU A 144 7.31 9.42 -13.95
N GLY A 145 6.40 9.66 -14.90
CA GLY A 145 6.67 9.53 -16.33
C GLY A 145 7.79 10.45 -16.80
N ALA A 146 7.82 11.69 -16.33
CA ALA A 146 8.89 12.65 -16.66
C ALA A 146 10.27 12.19 -16.13
N SER A 147 10.34 11.72 -14.88
CA SER A 147 11.59 11.21 -14.29
C SER A 147 12.06 9.92 -14.98
N SER A 148 11.17 8.99 -15.28
CA SER A 148 11.46 7.76 -16.00
C SER A 148 12.03 8.05 -17.41
N ALA A 149 11.42 8.99 -18.13
CA ALA A 149 11.90 9.42 -19.44
C ALA A 149 13.28 10.11 -19.38
N ALA A 150 13.54 10.89 -18.34
CA ALA A 150 14.85 11.51 -18.11
C ALA A 150 15.93 10.44 -17.83
N LEU A 151 15.61 9.46 -16.99
CA LEU A 151 16.49 8.34 -16.66
C LEU A 151 16.83 7.50 -17.91
N ALA A 152 15.83 7.20 -18.74
CA ALA A 152 16.05 6.47 -19.99
C ALA A 152 17.00 7.22 -20.95
N ARG A 153 16.82 8.54 -21.10
CA ARG A 153 17.71 9.38 -21.94
C ARG A 153 19.15 9.43 -21.41
N SER A 154 19.35 9.42 -20.10
CA SER A 154 20.71 9.44 -19.52
C SER A 154 21.46 8.12 -19.78
N LYS A 155 20.76 6.98 -19.71
CA LYS A 155 21.34 5.65 -20.01
C LYS A 155 21.79 5.55 -21.47
N VAL A 156 20.96 5.97 -22.42
CA VAL A 156 21.32 5.96 -23.84
C VAL A 156 22.56 6.82 -24.13
N LYS A 157 22.71 7.98 -23.46
CA LYS A 157 23.90 8.82 -23.62
C LYS A 157 25.16 8.19 -23.06
N SER A 158 25.05 7.46 -21.93
CA SER A 158 26.21 6.79 -21.32
C SER A 158 26.68 5.55 -22.10
N GLU A 159 25.80 4.90 -22.85
CA GLU A 159 26.12 3.76 -23.71
C GLU A 159 26.72 4.18 -25.06
N ALA A 160 26.51 5.44 -25.47
CA ALA A 160 27.02 6.00 -26.74
C ALA A 160 28.36 6.75 -26.59
N ALA A 161 28.89 6.90 -25.36
CA ALA A 161 30.13 7.57 -25.03
C ALA A 161 31.25 6.60 -24.68
#